data_306176151e77722effb9aea8c18b5371
#
_entry.id   306176151e77722effb9aea8c18b5371
#
_cell.length_a   1.000
_cell.length_b   1.000
_cell.length_c   1.000
_cell.angle_alpha   90.00
_cell.angle_beta   90.00
_cell.angle_gamma   90.00
#
_symmetry.space_group_name_H-M   'P 1'
#
loop_
_entity.id
_entity.type
_entity.pdbx_description
1 polymer ?
#
loop_
_entity_poly.entity_id
_entity_poly.type
_entity_poly.pdbx_seq_one_letter_code
_entity_poly.pdbx_strand_id
1 'polypeptide(L)'
;MSKTLFGTVDIVLDGETYTLKPTLGAVRAIEASFGGLRGASQAVNALSIVGCAVIIACGAGLTGKEADVVADKVWQAGVVEVSIQLNAYLTALYNPKGPDAGKDQPAKA
;
A
#
# COMPACT_ATOMS: atom_id res chain seq x y z
N MET A 1 19.56 8.48 10.95
CA MET A 1 19.10 8.54 10.70
C MET A 1 18.36 7.88 10.09
N SER A 2 17.59 7.90 10.13
CA SER A 2 16.84 7.10 9.75
C SER A 2 16.85 6.88 8.39
N LYS A 3 16.70 5.79 7.96
CA LYS A 3 16.67 5.47 6.73
C LYS A 3 15.37 5.10 6.32
N THR A 4 14.41 5.93 6.49
CA THR A 4 13.06 5.67 6.07
C THR A 4 13.05 5.64 4.55
N LEU A 5 12.50 4.60 3.99
CA LEU A 5 12.40 4.50 2.55
C LEU A 5 11.39 5.51 2.06
N PHE A 6 11.66 6.12 0.91
CA PHE A 6 10.71 7.04 0.34
C PHE A 6 9.45 6.24 0.03
N GLY A 7 8.33 6.78 0.34
CA GLY A 7 7.06 6.11 0.07
C GLY A 7 6.56 5.21 1.18
N THR A 8 7.28 5.17 2.30
CA THR A 8 6.77 4.46 3.47
C THR A 8 5.54 5.21 3.96
N VAL A 9 4.46 4.50 4.17
CA VAL A 9 3.18 5.10 4.53
C VAL A 9 2.62 4.40 5.75
N ASP A 10 2.11 5.16 6.70
CA ASP A 10 1.46 4.60 7.86
C ASP A 10 -0.04 4.60 7.61
N ILE A 11 -0.64 3.45 7.76
CA ILE A 11 -2.08 3.30 7.60
C ILE A 11 -2.67 3.10 8.98
N VAL A 12 -3.71 3.83 9.31
CA VAL A 12 -4.36 3.68 10.60
C VAL A 12 -5.67 2.93 10.43
N LEU A 13 -5.78 1.81 11.12
CA LEU A 13 -6.99 1.00 11.10
C LEU A 13 -7.51 0.90 12.54
N ASP A 14 -8.59 1.60 12.80
CA ASP A 14 -9.26 1.50 14.09
C ASP A 14 -8.29 1.68 15.26
N GLY A 15 -7.48 2.70 15.16
CA GLY A 15 -6.54 3.03 16.23
C GLY A 15 -5.19 2.33 16.17
N GLU A 16 -5.04 1.37 15.27
CA GLU A 16 -3.76 0.69 15.12
C GLU A 16 -3.05 1.19 13.88
N THR A 17 -1.77 1.38 13.98
CA THR A 17 -0.98 1.88 12.86
C THR A 17 -0.19 0.75 12.22
N TYR A 18 -0.29 0.66 10.90
CA TYR A 18 0.47 -0.32 10.14
C TYR A 18 1.40 0.46 9.21
N THR A 19 2.67 0.16 9.27
CA THR A 19 3.66 0.84 8.43
C THR A 19 3.90 0.01 7.19
N LEU A 20 3.58 0.59 6.04
CA LEU A 20 3.73 -0.09 4.75
C LEU A 20 4.99 0.42 4.07
N LYS A 21 5.87 -0.50 3.73
CA LYS A 21 7.14 -0.14 3.13
C LYS A 21 7.16 -0.51 1.65
N PRO A 22 7.70 0.36 0.80
CA PRO A 22 7.72 0.12 -0.63
C PRO A 22 8.95 -0.69 -1.05
N THR A 23 9.08 -1.89 -0.48
CA THR A 23 10.21 -2.75 -0.79
C THR A 23 9.90 -3.63 -1.97
N LEU A 24 10.92 -4.18 -2.60
CA LEU A 24 10.71 -5.11 -3.70
C LEU A 24 9.94 -6.33 -3.22
N GLY A 25 10.20 -6.77 -1.98
CA GLY A 25 9.45 -7.89 -1.42
C GLY A 25 7.97 -7.61 -1.35
N ALA A 26 7.60 -6.38 -0.92
CA ALA A 26 6.20 -6.01 -0.85
C ALA A 26 5.59 -5.97 -2.25
N VAL A 27 6.32 -5.41 -3.22
CA VAL A 27 5.84 -5.33 -4.59
C VAL A 27 5.61 -6.74 -5.17
N ARG A 28 6.55 -7.64 -4.94
CA ARG A 28 6.41 -9.01 -5.43
C ARG A 28 5.20 -9.70 -4.82
N ALA A 29 4.97 -9.49 -3.54
CA ALA A 29 3.84 -10.11 -2.87
C ALA A 29 2.53 -9.55 -3.43
N ILE A 30 2.48 -8.24 -3.68
CA ILE A 30 1.30 -7.61 -4.23
C ILE A 30 1.08 -8.11 -5.66
N GLU A 31 2.13 -8.20 -6.45
CA GLU A 31 1.98 -8.69 -7.81
C GLU A 31 1.51 -10.13 -7.84
N ALA A 32 1.98 -10.95 -6.93
CA ALA A 32 1.56 -12.33 -6.88
C ALA A 32 0.07 -12.43 -6.54
N SER A 33 -0.42 -11.51 -5.72
CA SER A 33 -1.81 -11.55 -5.31
C SER A 33 -2.79 -10.97 -6.34
N PHE A 34 -2.34 -9.97 -7.09
CA PHE A 34 -3.23 -9.25 -8.00
C PHE A 34 -2.86 -9.33 -9.48
N GLY A 35 -1.79 -10.00 -9.79
CA GLY A 35 -1.35 -10.10 -11.19
C GLY A 35 -0.67 -8.84 -11.69
N GLY A 36 -0.27 -7.96 -10.78
CA GLY A 36 0.43 -6.73 -11.13
C GLY A 36 -0.05 -5.58 -10.29
N LEU A 37 0.65 -4.47 -10.36
CA LEU A 37 0.28 -3.30 -9.57
C LEU A 37 -1.04 -2.69 -10.02
N ARG A 38 -1.36 -2.78 -11.31
CA ARG A 38 -2.62 -2.26 -11.78
C ARG A 38 -3.79 -3.01 -11.13
N GLY A 39 -3.66 -4.33 -10.97
CA GLY A 39 -4.70 -5.10 -10.31
C GLY A 39 -4.93 -4.65 -8.88
N ALA A 40 -3.84 -4.30 -8.19
CA ALA A 40 -3.95 -3.79 -6.83
C ALA A 40 -4.68 -2.45 -6.82
N SER A 41 -4.34 -1.55 -7.75
CA SER A 41 -5.01 -0.25 -7.84
C SER A 41 -6.49 -0.43 -8.14
N GLN A 42 -6.82 -1.37 -9.01
CA GLN A 42 -8.21 -1.61 -9.35
C GLN A 42 -8.99 -2.11 -8.13
N ALA A 43 -8.37 -2.96 -7.31
CA ALA A 43 -9.02 -3.46 -6.11
C ALA A 43 -9.31 -2.33 -5.14
N VAL A 44 -8.36 -1.41 -4.97
CA VAL A 44 -8.55 -0.28 -4.07
C VAL A 44 -9.65 0.64 -4.62
N ASN A 45 -9.64 0.90 -5.93
CA ASN A 45 -10.63 1.76 -6.53
C ASN A 45 -12.03 1.13 -6.46
N ALA A 46 -12.10 -0.20 -6.46
CA ALA A 46 -13.37 -0.90 -6.35
C ALA A 46 -13.81 -1.02 -4.89
N LEU A 47 -13.02 -0.49 -3.98
CA LEU A 47 -13.28 -0.55 -2.55
C LEU A 47 -13.39 -1.99 -2.04
N SER A 48 -12.49 -2.85 -2.54
CA SER A 48 -12.46 -4.23 -2.10
C SER A 48 -11.85 -4.34 -0.72
N ILE A 49 -12.61 -4.78 0.26
CA ILE A 49 -12.11 -4.93 1.62
C ILE A 49 -10.99 -5.95 1.65
N VAL A 50 -11.18 -7.09 0.99
CA VAL A 50 -10.16 -8.12 0.96
C VAL A 50 -8.93 -7.63 0.21
N GLY A 51 -9.13 -6.93 -0.90
CA GLY A 51 -8.01 -6.39 -1.68
C GLY A 51 -7.20 -5.40 -0.87
N CYS A 52 -7.86 -4.49 -0.16
CA CYS A 52 -7.16 -3.53 0.69
C CYS A 52 -6.38 -4.25 1.77
N ALA A 53 -6.98 -5.27 2.37
CA ALA A 53 -6.32 -6.03 3.43
C ALA A 53 -5.08 -6.75 2.92
N VAL A 54 -5.14 -7.29 1.70
CA VAL A 54 -3.99 -7.97 1.11
C VAL A 54 -2.84 -6.98 0.89
N ILE A 55 -3.14 -5.79 0.40
CA ILE A 55 -2.11 -4.78 0.16
C ILE A 55 -1.46 -4.38 1.48
N ILE A 56 -2.26 -4.19 2.52
CA ILE A 56 -1.73 -3.81 3.83
C ILE A 56 -0.83 -4.92 4.37
N ALA A 57 -1.28 -6.16 4.28
CA ALA A 57 -0.49 -7.27 4.78
C ALA A 57 0.84 -7.38 4.01
N CYS A 58 0.79 -7.22 2.70
CA CYS A 58 2.01 -7.29 1.90
C CYS A 58 2.97 -6.16 2.25
N GLY A 59 2.46 -4.96 2.37
CA GLY A 59 3.30 -3.80 2.66
C GLY A 59 3.89 -3.81 4.05
N ALA A 60 3.14 -4.34 5.02
CA ALA A 60 3.59 -4.40 6.40
C ALA A 60 4.33 -5.70 6.72
N GLY A 61 4.40 -6.61 5.76
CA GLY A 61 5.11 -7.87 5.97
C GLY A 61 4.39 -8.83 6.91
N LEU A 62 3.07 -8.76 6.93
CA LEU A 62 2.29 -9.63 7.80
C LEU A 62 1.98 -10.97 7.14
N THR A 63 1.94 -12.01 7.93
CA THR A 63 1.61 -13.33 7.42
C THR A 63 0.75 -14.05 8.45
N GLY A 64 0.16 -15.16 8.04
CA GLY A 64 -0.59 -16.00 8.95
C GLY A 64 -1.76 -15.29 9.59
N LYS A 65 -1.91 -15.48 10.88
CA LYS A 65 -3.04 -14.91 11.58
C LYS A 65 -3.05 -13.40 11.59
N GLU A 66 -1.86 -12.80 11.59
CA GLU A 66 -1.80 -11.35 11.57
C GLU A 66 -2.35 -10.81 10.28
N ALA A 67 -2.08 -11.48 9.16
CA ALA A 67 -2.61 -11.06 7.88
C ALA A 67 -4.12 -11.30 7.83
N ASP A 68 -4.55 -12.40 8.41
CA ASP A 68 -5.97 -12.78 8.36
C ASP A 68 -6.88 -11.77 9.05
N VAL A 69 -6.42 -11.14 10.11
CA VAL A 69 -7.29 -10.22 10.82
C VAL A 69 -7.34 -8.83 10.19
N VAL A 70 -6.49 -8.56 9.20
CA VAL A 70 -6.48 -7.23 8.61
C VAL A 70 -7.80 -6.92 7.89
N ALA A 71 -8.39 -7.90 7.24
CA ALA A 71 -9.65 -7.67 6.54
C ALA A 71 -10.74 -7.19 7.50
N ASP A 72 -10.78 -7.78 8.69
CA ASP A 72 -11.74 -7.40 9.70
C ASP A 72 -11.48 -5.95 10.11
N LYS A 73 -10.22 -5.59 10.26
CA LYS A 73 -9.87 -4.23 10.67
C LYS A 73 -10.17 -3.22 9.57
N VAL A 74 -10.01 -3.59 8.32
CA VAL A 74 -10.37 -2.72 7.20
C VAL A 74 -11.89 -2.49 7.21
N TRP A 75 -12.64 -3.56 7.46
CA TRP A 75 -14.09 -3.47 7.50
C TRP A 75 -14.50 -2.51 8.63
N GLN A 76 -13.91 -2.65 9.80
CA GLN A 76 -14.26 -1.83 10.95
C GLN A 76 -13.84 -0.38 10.79
N ALA A 77 -12.71 -0.14 10.16
CA ALA A 77 -12.21 1.22 9.95
C ALA A 77 -12.95 1.95 8.82
N GLY A 78 -13.52 1.20 7.90
CA GLY A 78 -14.22 1.79 6.77
C GLY A 78 -13.37 1.76 5.52
N VAL A 79 -13.81 1.01 4.52
CA VAL A 79 -12.99 0.78 3.33
C VAL A 79 -12.72 2.05 2.53
N VAL A 80 -13.62 3.03 2.58
CA VAL A 80 -13.41 4.27 1.85
C VAL A 80 -12.21 5.01 2.42
N GLU A 81 -12.18 5.13 3.74
CA GLU A 81 -11.09 5.82 4.41
C GLU A 81 -9.77 5.08 4.18
N VAL A 82 -9.81 3.76 4.24
CA VAL A 82 -8.62 2.96 4.04
C VAL A 82 -8.13 3.11 2.59
N SER A 83 -9.05 3.17 1.63
CA SER A 83 -8.66 3.30 0.23
C SER A 83 -7.92 4.62 -0.02
N ILE A 84 -8.35 5.68 0.66
CA ILE A 84 -7.70 6.97 0.52
C ILE A 84 -6.27 6.88 1.02
N GLN A 85 -6.07 6.25 2.17
CA GLN A 85 -4.73 6.09 2.71
C GLN A 85 -3.87 5.20 1.80
N LEU A 86 -4.44 4.14 1.25
CA LEU A 86 -3.68 3.22 0.40
C LEU A 86 -3.28 3.83 -0.93
N ASN A 87 -4.01 4.82 -1.42
CA ASN A 87 -3.62 5.46 -2.67
C ASN A 87 -2.23 6.06 -2.59
N ALA A 88 -1.86 6.60 -1.44
CA ALA A 88 -0.53 7.17 -1.27
C ALA A 88 0.54 6.08 -1.39
N TYR A 89 0.26 4.91 -0.82
CA TYR A 89 1.21 3.82 -0.87
C TYR A 89 1.35 3.30 -2.31
N LEU A 90 0.24 3.11 -3.00
CA LEU A 90 0.29 2.61 -4.37
C LEU A 90 1.00 3.60 -5.29
N THR A 91 0.78 4.89 -5.08
CA THR A 91 1.47 5.90 -5.85
C THR A 91 2.98 5.78 -5.67
N ALA A 92 3.40 5.51 -4.44
CA ALA A 92 4.82 5.33 -4.17
C ALA A 92 5.38 4.09 -4.85
N LEU A 93 4.59 3.03 -4.97
CA LEU A 93 5.04 1.82 -5.65
C LEU A 93 5.24 2.06 -7.15
N TYR A 94 4.39 2.92 -7.74
CA TYR A 94 4.53 3.24 -9.15
C TYR A 94 5.71 4.18 -9.37
N ASN A 95 6.12 4.90 -8.35
CA ASN A 95 7.13 5.93 -8.50
C ASN A 95 8.17 5.84 -7.40
N PRO A 96 8.96 4.77 -7.41
CA PRO A 96 9.88 4.51 -6.32
C PRO A 96 10.98 5.55 -6.12
N LYS A 97 11.23 6.37 -7.14
CA LYS A 97 12.25 7.39 -7.00
C LYS A 97 11.72 8.66 -6.36
N GLY A 98 10.43 8.75 -6.22
CA GLY A 98 9.85 9.86 -5.52
C GLY A 98 9.42 11.01 -6.41
N PRO A 99 8.71 11.96 -5.83
CA PRO A 99 8.20 13.07 -6.58
C PRO A 99 9.29 13.97 -7.13
N ASP A 100 10.40 14.06 -6.47
CA ASP A 100 11.45 14.90 -6.93
C ASP A 100 11.99 14.41 -8.26
N ALA A 101 12.09 13.10 -8.43
CA ALA A 101 12.54 12.55 -9.67
C ALA A 101 11.55 12.89 -10.75
N GLY A 102 10.29 12.81 -10.44
CA GLY A 102 9.26 13.14 -11.38
C GLY A 102 9.30 14.57 -11.77
N LYS A 103 9.60 15.44 -10.85
CA LYS A 103 9.62 16.81 -11.14
C LYS A 103 10.80 17.13 -12.00
N ASP A 104 11.89 16.52 -11.76
CA ASP A 104 13.05 16.79 -12.51
C ASP A 104 12.91 16.37 -13.93
N GLN A 105 12.18 15.33 -14.14
CA GLN A 105 12.03 14.86 -15.37
C GLN A 105 11.47 15.73 -16.28
N PRO A 106 10.53 16.19 -16.01
CA PRO A 106 9.81 16.91 -16.85
C PRO A 106 10.46 17.91 -17.42
N ALA A 107 11.19 18.08 -16.87
CA ALA A 107 11.77 19.03 -17.36
C ALA A 107 12.06 18.55 -18.62
N LYS A 108 11.98 17.78 -18.77
CA LYS A 108 12.18 17.46 -19.63
C LYS A 108 11.66 17.30 -20.39
N ALA A 109 11.59 17.44 -20.14
CA ALA A 109 11.03 17.41 -20.74
C ALA A 109 10.98 17.73 -21.35
#